data_e001beccfa0affa849dc55db86df542b
#
_entry.id   e001beccfa0affa849dc55db86df542b
#
_cell.length_a   1.000
_cell.length_b   1.000
_cell.length_c   1.000
_cell.angle_alpha   90.00
_cell.angle_beta   90.00
_cell.angle_gamma   90.00
#
_symmetry.space_group_name_H-M   'P 1'
#
loop_
_entity.id
_entity.type
_entity.pdbx_description
1 polymer ?
#
loop_
_entity_poly.entity_id
_entity_poly.type
_entity_poly.pdbx_seq_one_letter_code
_entity_poly.pdbx_strand_id
1 'polypeptide(L)'
;MSGRGSAGGIKAAKLGHDVIMTPNSHFYFDYYQSPDADAEPFGIGGCVTIDKVYSFDPMADLTPGQQAHILGVQANLWTEYIASDDHLEYMLLPRLAALSEVQWCQPGVKDWVRFRDGFRMDRIYSQMGYVFAKHIFGIKGSYAVDPQKGAVVMTLTTQGDVPIHYTLDGSEPTAASPRYTGPVEIGKSARFRATALREGGENASYSREFAFSKSTGRPAVLNTKPNDSYTFEGASLLVDGYHSRPVFTSGAWLG
;
A
#
# COMPACT_ATOMS: atom_id res chain seq x y z
N MET A 1 15.07 18.43 -4.55
CA MET A 1 15.00 17.74 -5.87
C MET A 1 13.93 16.68 -5.84
N SER A 2 12.89 16.80 -6.61
CA SER A 2 11.67 16.03 -6.45
C SER A 2 11.57 14.79 -7.35
N GLY A 3 11.82 14.85 -8.62
CA GLY A 3 11.47 13.80 -9.59
C GLY A 3 12.39 12.57 -9.67
N ARG A 4 13.36 12.35 -8.79
CA ARG A 4 14.40 11.31 -8.95
C ARG A 4 14.83 10.61 -7.65
N GLY A 5 13.92 10.41 -6.71
CA GLY A 5 14.25 9.75 -5.45
C GLY A 5 15.12 10.61 -4.51
N SER A 6 15.74 9.99 -3.49
CA SER A 6 16.50 10.66 -2.43
C SER A 6 18.00 10.85 -2.73
N ALA A 7 18.55 10.13 -3.71
CA ALA A 7 20.01 10.09 -3.94
C ALA A 7 20.66 11.47 -4.16
N GLY A 8 19.97 12.38 -4.87
CA GLY A 8 20.45 13.74 -5.11
C GLY A 8 20.56 14.56 -3.83
N GLY A 9 19.57 14.46 -2.94
CA GLY A 9 19.58 15.12 -1.64
C GLY A 9 20.67 14.57 -0.72
N ILE A 10 20.82 13.25 -0.66
CA ILE A 10 21.89 12.58 0.10
C ILE A 10 23.27 13.08 -0.39
N LYS A 11 23.48 13.14 -1.71
CA LYS A 11 24.73 13.65 -2.29
C LYS A 11 24.98 15.11 -1.91
N ALA A 12 23.96 15.97 -1.95
CA ALA A 12 24.07 17.37 -1.60
C ALA A 12 24.44 17.54 -0.10
N ALA A 13 23.78 16.83 0.80
CA ALA A 13 24.10 16.84 2.23
C ALA A 13 25.53 16.35 2.51
N LYS A 14 26.01 15.32 1.80
CA LYS A 14 27.39 14.84 1.89
C LYS A 14 28.42 15.89 1.42
N LEU A 15 28.02 16.83 0.58
CA LEU A 15 28.85 17.95 0.11
C LEU A 15 28.70 19.21 0.98
N GLY A 16 27.94 19.15 2.08
CA GLY A 16 27.75 20.26 3.01
C GLY A 16 26.70 21.29 2.58
N HIS A 17 25.77 20.90 1.69
CA HIS A 17 24.65 21.77 1.29
C HIS A 17 23.40 21.43 2.08
N ASP A 18 22.66 22.46 2.48
CA ASP A 18 21.37 22.29 3.12
C ASP A 18 20.31 21.74 2.14
N VAL A 19 19.49 20.81 2.63
CA VAL A 19 18.58 20.01 1.80
C VAL A 19 17.20 19.90 2.44
N ILE A 20 16.17 20.14 1.64
CA ILE A 20 14.80 19.68 1.90
C ILE A 20 14.58 18.45 1.00
N MET A 21 14.28 17.29 1.61
CA MET A 21 14.05 16.04 0.90
C MET A 21 12.63 15.98 0.33
N THR A 22 12.52 15.78 -1.00
CA THR A 22 11.24 15.73 -1.71
C THR A 22 11.18 14.57 -2.71
N PRO A 23 11.54 13.33 -2.34
CA PRO A 23 11.57 12.23 -3.29
C PRO A 23 10.16 11.85 -3.76
N ASN A 24 9.99 11.73 -5.09
CA ASN A 24 8.71 11.33 -5.69
C ASN A 24 8.22 9.97 -5.20
N SER A 25 9.13 9.05 -4.88
CA SER A 25 8.82 7.72 -4.38
C SER A 25 8.04 7.70 -3.04
N HIS A 26 8.08 8.82 -2.27
CA HIS A 26 7.45 8.91 -0.95
C HIS A 26 6.55 10.14 -0.79
N PHE A 27 6.78 11.22 -1.55
CA PHE A 27 6.17 12.51 -1.27
C PHE A 27 5.48 13.15 -2.48
N TYR A 28 5.22 12.42 -3.57
CA TYR A 28 4.33 12.86 -4.62
C TYR A 28 2.90 12.46 -4.26
N PHE A 29 2.13 13.42 -3.77
CA PHE A 29 0.76 13.21 -3.31
C PHE A 29 -0.28 13.30 -4.42
N ASP A 30 0.13 13.57 -5.64
CA ASP A 30 -0.63 13.37 -6.88
C ASP A 30 -0.65 11.89 -7.35
N TYR A 31 0.18 11.02 -6.74
CA TYR A 31 0.15 9.58 -6.98
C TYR A 31 -0.98 8.92 -6.18
N TYR A 32 -1.50 7.80 -6.69
CA TYR A 32 -2.54 7.02 -6.03
C TYR A 32 -2.15 6.61 -4.60
N GLN A 33 -3.13 6.48 -3.74
CA GLN A 33 -2.94 6.09 -2.34
C GLN A 33 -3.02 4.58 -2.12
N SER A 34 -3.49 3.84 -3.14
CA SER A 34 -3.52 2.38 -3.15
C SER A 34 -2.98 1.83 -4.48
N PRO A 35 -2.53 0.56 -4.52
CA PRO A 35 -2.15 -0.09 -5.77
C PRO A 35 -3.36 -0.45 -6.66
N ASP A 36 -4.58 -0.36 -6.13
CA ASP A 36 -5.81 -0.60 -6.89
C ASP A 36 -6.26 0.70 -7.59
N ALA A 37 -5.74 0.93 -8.79
CA ALA A 37 -6.01 2.15 -9.55
C ALA A 37 -7.50 2.36 -9.89
N ASP A 38 -8.31 1.29 -9.94
CA ASP A 38 -9.76 1.42 -10.22
C ASP A 38 -10.56 1.87 -8.98
N ALA A 39 -9.96 1.76 -7.80
CA ALA A 39 -10.54 2.26 -6.56
C ALA A 39 -10.09 3.71 -6.25
N GLU A 40 -9.20 4.28 -7.08
CA GLU A 40 -8.68 5.64 -6.91
C GLU A 40 -9.41 6.64 -7.80
N PRO A 41 -9.49 7.91 -7.43
CA PRO A 41 -9.86 8.98 -8.36
C PRO A 41 -8.91 9.02 -9.56
N PHE A 42 -9.38 9.57 -10.67
CA PHE A 42 -8.53 9.72 -11.86
C PHE A 42 -7.28 10.54 -11.55
N GLY A 43 -6.11 10.05 -11.91
CA GLY A 43 -4.82 10.67 -11.61
C GLY A 43 -3.73 10.26 -12.58
N ILE A 44 -2.52 10.78 -12.36
CA ILE A 44 -1.35 10.52 -13.21
C ILE A 44 -0.85 9.07 -13.14
N GLY A 45 -1.29 8.30 -12.15
CA GLY A 45 -0.74 6.97 -11.85
C GLY A 45 0.35 7.04 -10.76
N GLY A 46 1.21 6.02 -10.71
CA GLY A 46 2.12 5.84 -9.57
C GLY A 46 1.37 5.40 -8.31
N CYS A 47 2.10 5.09 -7.25
CA CYS A 47 1.47 4.72 -5.97
C CYS A 47 2.36 5.13 -4.79
N VAL A 48 1.81 5.96 -3.91
CA VAL A 48 2.45 6.39 -2.65
C VAL A 48 1.43 6.20 -1.53
N THR A 49 1.49 5.06 -0.87
CA THR A 49 0.61 4.71 0.24
C THR A 49 1.00 5.44 1.53
N ILE A 50 0.11 5.54 2.51
CA ILE A 50 0.39 6.21 3.78
C ILE A 50 1.55 5.56 4.56
N ASP A 51 1.68 4.23 4.52
CA ASP A 51 2.80 3.50 5.12
C ASP A 51 4.11 3.78 4.38
N LYS A 52 4.06 3.98 3.06
CA LYS A 52 5.22 4.40 2.26
C LYS A 52 5.71 5.78 2.69
N VAL A 53 4.82 6.74 2.86
CA VAL A 53 5.15 8.07 3.39
C VAL A 53 5.80 7.95 4.77
N TYR A 54 5.15 7.22 5.68
CA TYR A 54 5.63 7.03 7.05
C TYR A 54 7.01 6.36 7.13
N SER A 55 7.31 5.45 6.22
CA SER A 55 8.56 4.68 6.21
C SER A 55 9.80 5.51 5.90
N PHE A 56 9.65 6.71 5.33
CA PHE A 56 10.79 7.50 4.90
C PHE A 56 11.68 7.94 6.07
N ASP A 57 12.97 7.70 5.95
CA ASP A 57 14.00 8.22 6.85
C ASP A 57 14.86 9.24 6.08
N PRO A 58 14.71 10.54 6.38
CA PRO A 58 15.49 11.58 5.71
C PRO A 58 16.97 11.56 6.09
N MET A 59 17.33 10.88 7.20
CA MET A 59 18.69 10.83 7.72
C MET A 59 19.47 9.57 7.28
N ALA A 60 18.81 8.66 6.54
CA ALA A 60 19.43 7.42 6.08
C ALA A 60 20.72 7.69 5.27
N ASP A 61 21.70 6.82 5.43
CA ASP A 61 23.00 6.86 4.72
C ASP A 61 23.84 8.13 4.95
N LEU A 62 23.57 8.88 6.02
CA LEU A 62 24.27 10.10 6.40
C LEU A 62 24.94 9.97 7.78
N THR A 63 26.16 10.50 7.91
CA THR A 63 26.82 10.66 9.22
C THR A 63 26.16 11.78 10.04
N PRO A 64 26.32 11.82 11.38
CA PRO A 64 25.72 12.87 12.20
C PRO A 64 26.03 14.30 11.74
N GLY A 65 27.25 14.55 11.27
CA GLY A 65 27.60 15.88 10.72
C GLY A 65 26.90 16.20 9.41
N GLN A 66 26.63 15.20 8.57
CA GLN A 66 25.91 15.38 7.32
C GLN A 66 24.40 15.49 7.54
N GLN A 67 23.86 14.84 8.57
CA GLN A 67 22.46 14.94 8.97
C GLN A 67 22.07 16.37 9.36
N ALA A 68 23.02 17.17 9.89
CA ALA A 68 22.79 18.57 10.22
C ALA A 68 22.38 19.43 9.00
N HIS A 69 22.67 18.97 7.78
CA HIS A 69 22.28 19.62 6.54
C HIS A 69 20.87 19.23 6.06
N ILE A 70 20.18 18.30 6.73
CA ILE A 70 18.80 17.95 6.39
C ILE A 70 17.86 18.88 7.16
N LEU A 71 17.33 19.89 6.46
CA LEU A 71 16.39 20.86 7.04
C LEU A 71 14.98 20.27 7.25
N GLY A 72 14.65 19.20 6.53
CA GLY A 72 13.37 18.53 6.63
C GLY A 72 12.92 17.83 5.35
N VAL A 73 11.62 17.53 5.29
CA VAL A 73 10.96 16.89 4.15
C VAL A 73 9.79 17.73 3.66
N GLN A 74 9.43 17.58 2.39
CA GLN A 74 8.31 18.27 1.75
C GLN A 74 7.58 17.31 0.82
N ALA A 75 6.25 17.32 0.86
CA ALA A 75 5.42 16.67 -0.16
C ALA A 75 5.07 17.66 -1.28
N ASN A 76 4.88 17.13 -2.48
CA ASN A 76 4.39 17.84 -3.65
C ASN A 76 3.04 17.27 -4.06
N LEU A 77 2.10 18.14 -4.34
CA LEU A 77 0.78 17.79 -4.89
C LEU A 77 0.61 18.55 -6.21
N TRP A 78 0.88 17.86 -7.32
CA TRP A 78 0.73 18.41 -8.65
C TRP A 78 -0.74 18.30 -9.07
N THR A 79 -1.31 19.36 -9.60
CA THR A 79 -2.78 19.47 -9.73
C THR A 79 -3.29 19.27 -11.15
N GLU A 80 -2.47 18.78 -12.08
CA GLU A 80 -2.87 18.58 -13.49
C GLU A 80 -4.09 17.66 -13.65
N TYR A 81 -4.28 16.72 -12.71
CA TYR A 81 -5.38 15.76 -12.72
C TYR A 81 -6.38 15.97 -11.58
N ILE A 82 -6.20 16.99 -10.76
CA ILE A 82 -7.04 17.28 -9.59
C ILE A 82 -8.09 18.32 -9.98
N ALA A 83 -9.34 17.90 -10.10
CA ALA A 83 -10.41 18.70 -10.68
C ALA A 83 -11.31 19.42 -9.65
N SER A 84 -11.20 19.08 -8.35
CA SER A 84 -12.05 19.63 -7.30
C SER A 84 -11.35 19.67 -5.95
N ASP A 85 -11.91 20.43 -5.00
CA ASP A 85 -11.41 20.49 -3.62
C ASP A 85 -11.52 19.13 -2.93
N ASP A 86 -12.62 18.40 -3.12
CA ASP A 86 -12.81 17.05 -2.59
C ASP A 86 -11.71 16.09 -3.09
N HIS A 87 -11.33 16.21 -4.38
CA HIS A 87 -10.26 15.42 -4.95
C HIS A 87 -8.91 15.80 -4.34
N LEU A 88 -8.66 17.10 -4.13
CA LEU A 88 -7.43 17.59 -3.48
C LEU A 88 -7.34 17.08 -2.04
N GLU A 89 -8.40 17.17 -1.27
CA GLU A 89 -8.47 16.67 0.10
C GLU A 89 -8.23 15.15 0.16
N TYR A 90 -8.89 14.39 -0.73
CA TYR A 90 -8.66 12.96 -0.86
C TYR A 90 -7.18 12.63 -1.10
N MET A 91 -6.53 13.34 -2.02
CA MET A 91 -5.13 13.08 -2.38
C MET A 91 -4.15 13.48 -1.27
N LEU A 92 -4.49 14.47 -0.43
CA LEU A 92 -3.68 14.89 0.72
C LEU A 92 -3.87 13.97 1.94
N LEU A 93 -5.12 13.65 2.25
CA LEU A 93 -5.49 13.01 3.50
C LEU A 93 -5.68 11.49 3.32
N PRO A 94 -5.18 10.66 4.25
CA PRO A 94 -4.51 10.99 5.51
C PRO A 94 -2.97 11.05 5.42
N ARG A 95 -2.37 11.02 4.22
CA ARG A 95 -0.88 11.01 4.04
C ARG A 95 -0.20 12.20 4.70
N LEU A 96 -0.89 13.33 4.81
CA LEU A 96 -0.36 14.52 5.50
C LEU A 96 -0.07 14.24 6.98
N ALA A 97 -0.86 13.40 7.64
CA ALA A 97 -0.58 13.00 9.02
C ALA A 97 0.70 12.14 9.12
N ALA A 98 0.92 11.23 8.17
CA ALA A 98 2.16 10.47 8.10
C ALA A 98 3.38 11.34 7.79
N LEU A 99 3.22 12.34 6.91
CA LEU A 99 4.26 13.33 6.63
C LEU A 99 4.62 14.11 7.90
N SER A 100 3.63 14.52 8.70
CA SER A 100 3.86 15.23 9.95
C SER A 100 4.67 14.39 10.94
N GLU A 101 4.40 13.09 11.05
CA GLU A 101 5.24 12.18 11.86
C GLU A 101 6.69 12.13 11.36
N VAL A 102 6.91 12.09 10.05
CA VAL A 102 8.28 12.12 9.47
C VAL A 102 8.98 13.43 9.77
N GLN A 103 8.25 14.55 9.82
CA GLN A 103 8.81 15.88 10.08
C GLN A 103 9.13 16.14 11.55
N TRP A 104 8.30 15.63 12.46
CA TRP A 104 8.37 15.96 13.89
C TRP A 104 8.99 14.88 14.76
N CYS A 105 9.01 13.62 14.30
CA CYS A 105 9.58 12.51 15.04
C CYS A 105 11.00 12.20 14.58
N GLN A 106 11.88 11.90 15.53
CA GLN A 106 13.17 11.32 15.18
C GLN A 106 12.97 9.94 14.55
N PRO A 107 13.75 9.55 13.51
CA PRO A 107 13.56 8.28 12.82
C PRO A 107 13.52 7.06 13.76
N GLY A 108 14.40 7.03 14.78
CA GLY A 108 14.52 5.91 15.73
C GLY A 108 13.36 5.75 16.73
N VAL A 109 12.42 6.71 16.80
CA VAL A 109 11.23 6.62 17.68
C VAL A 109 9.94 6.44 16.90
N LYS A 110 10.00 6.41 15.58
CA LYS A 110 8.82 6.11 14.75
C LYS A 110 8.40 4.66 14.93
N ASP A 111 7.12 4.44 15.12
CA ASP A 111 6.49 3.12 15.24
C ASP A 111 5.22 3.07 14.40
N TRP A 112 5.30 2.36 13.28
CA TRP A 112 4.19 2.25 12.33
C TRP A 112 2.95 1.61 12.95
N VAL A 113 3.12 0.57 13.78
CA VAL A 113 1.99 -0.13 14.40
C VAL A 113 1.26 0.81 15.36
N ARG A 114 2.01 1.53 16.20
CA ARG A 114 1.45 2.54 17.11
C ARG A 114 0.75 3.66 16.34
N PHE A 115 1.38 4.19 15.26
CA PHE A 115 0.78 5.23 14.43
C PHE A 115 -0.51 4.72 13.78
N ARG A 116 -0.46 3.57 13.11
CA ARG A 116 -1.60 2.96 12.43
C ARG A 116 -2.76 2.69 13.39
N ASP A 117 -2.49 2.02 14.50
CA ASP A 117 -3.53 1.58 15.45
C ASP A 117 -4.04 2.72 16.34
N GLY A 118 -3.18 3.73 16.57
CA GLY A 118 -3.54 4.97 17.28
C GLY A 118 -4.17 6.05 16.40
N PHE A 119 -4.24 5.85 15.07
CA PHE A 119 -4.77 6.86 14.16
C PHE A 119 -6.24 7.17 14.45
N ARG A 120 -6.54 8.45 14.68
CA ARG A 120 -7.89 8.95 15.03
C ARG A 120 -8.26 10.22 14.25
N MET A 121 -7.44 10.58 13.24
CA MET A 121 -7.68 11.77 12.42
C MET A 121 -8.94 11.62 11.54
N ASP A 122 -9.36 10.36 11.27
CA ASP A 122 -10.61 10.05 10.58
C ASP A 122 -11.83 10.72 11.22
N ARG A 123 -11.89 10.73 12.55
CA ARG A 123 -12.98 11.40 13.29
C ARG A 123 -12.94 12.91 13.09
N ILE A 124 -11.75 13.50 13.12
CA ILE A 124 -11.56 14.95 12.91
C ILE A 124 -11.93 15.30 11.47
N TYR A 125 -11.42 14.54 10.49
CA TYR A 125 -11.72 14.77 9.07
C TYR A 125 -13.23 14.67 8.80
N SER A 126 -13.89 13.63 9.35
CA SER A 126 -15.34 13.46 9.22
C SER A 126 -16.13 14.58 9.87
N GLN A 127 -15.73 15.02 11.07
CA GLN A 127 -16.40 16.13 11.78
C GLN A 127 -16.24 17.47 11.06
N MET A 128 -15.11 17.67 10.36
CA MET A 128 -14.83 18.87 9.57
C MET A 128 -15.42 18.80 8.16
N GLY A 129 -15.96 17.64 7.76
CA GLY A 129 -16.50 17.41 6.41
C GLY A 129 -15.44 17.20 5.33
N TYR A 130 -14.19 16.90 5.68
CA TYR A 130 -13.15 16.63 4.71
C TYR A 130 -13.32 15.27 4.04
N VAL A 131 -13.01 15.23 2.76
CA VAL A 131 -12.87 13.99 1.98
C VAL A 131 -11.47 13.41 2.18
N PHE A 132 -11.36 12.13 2.52
CA PHE A 132 -10.06 11.49 2.76
C PHE A 132 -10.05 10.02 2.33
N ALA A 133 -8.87 9.52 1.95
CA ALA A 133 -8.69 8.12 1.61
C ALA A 133 -8.74 7.23 2.86
N LYS A 134 -9.48 6.12 2.77
CA LYS A 134 -9.74 5.23 3.90
C LYS A 134 -8.84 3.99 3.91
N HIS A 135 -7.82 3.96 3.08
CA HIS A 135 -6.95 2.79 2.89
C HIS A 135 -6.19 2.36 4.14
N ILE A 136 -5.93 3.28 5.09
CA ILE A 136 -5.32 2.94 6.39
C ILE A 136 -6.22 1.99 7.19
N PHE A 137 -7.54 2.07 7.01
CA PHE A 137 -8.52 1.20 7.66
C PHE A 137 -8.79 -0.06 6.84
N GLY A 138 -8.27 -0.13 5.61
CA GLY A 138 -8.51 -1.21 4.68
C GLY A 138 -7.99 -2.57 5.16
N ILE A 139 -8.50 -3.63 4.53
CA ILE A 139 -7.92 -4.95 4.63
C ILE A 139 -6.81 -5.04 3.58
N LYS A 140 -5.58 -5.33 4.04
CA LYS A 140 -4.47 -5.69 3.15
C LYS A 140 -4.47 -7.20 2.98
N GLY A 141 -4.59 -7.67 1.73
CA GLY A 141 -4.52 -9.08 1.37
C GLY A 141 -3.23 -9.35 0.60
N SER A 142 -2.50 -10.38 1.03
CA SER A 142 -1.41 -10.98 0.27
C SER A 142 -1.68 -12.46 0.08
N TYR A 143 -1.13 -13.06 -0.96
CA TYR A 143 -1.30 -14.48 -1.21
C TYR A 143 0.01 -15.08 -1.73
N ALA A 144 0.18 -16.36 -1.48
CA ALA A 144 1.30 -17.13 -1.96
C ALA A 144 0.84 -18.49 -2.48
N VAL A 145 1.55 -19.01 -3.48
CA VAL A 145 1.33 -20.37 -3.97
C VAL A 145 1.96 -21.38 -3.01
N ASP A 146 1.21 -22.39 -2.60
CA ASP A 146 1.74 -23.58 -1.90
C ASP A 146 1.78 -24.77 -2.88
N PRO A 147 2.96 -25.05 -3.49
CA PRO A 147 3.08 -26.12 -4.47
C PRO A 147 2.91 -27.52 -3.89
N GLN A 148 3.10 -27.72 -2.58
CA GLN A 148 2.93 -29.01 -1.92
C GLN A 148 1.46 -29.37 -1.79
N LYS A 149 0.61 -28.36 -1.57
CA LYS A 149 -0.83 -28.52 -1.44
C LYS A 149 -1.59 -28.31 -2.75
N GLY A 150 -0.94 -27.74 -3.78
CA GLY A 150 -1.61 -27.31 -5.00
C GLY A 150 -2.66 -26.23 -4.73
N ALA A 151 -2.38 -25.33 -3.81
CA ALA A 151 -3.29 -24.32 -3.30
C ALA A 151 -2.65 -22.91 -3.33
N VAL A 152 -3.50 -21.90 -3.23
CA VAL A 152 -3.11 -20.54 -2.92
C VAL A 152 -3.45 -20.26 -1.47
N VAL A 153 -2.53 -19.65 -0.73
CA VAL A 153 -2.69 -19.30 0.68
C VAL A 153 -2.88 -17.80 0.79
N MET A 154 -4.06 -17.38 1.24
CA MET A 154 -4.42 -15.96 1.42
C MET A 154 -4.15 -15.53 2.86
N THR A 155 -3.41 -14.44 3.02
CA THR A 155 -3.14 -13.79 4.31
C THR A 155 -3.77 -12.40 4.34
N LEU A 156 -4.49 -12.08 5.41
CA LEU A 156 -5.15 -10.80 5.60
C LEU A 156 -4.61 -10.08 6.82
N THR A 157 -4.50 -8.76 6.71
CA THR A 157 -4.23 -7.86 7.84
C THR A 157 -5.11 -6.62 7.75
N THR A 158 -5.44 -6.01 8.89
CA THR A 158 -6.14 -4.72 8.95
C THR A 158 -5.62 -3.90 10.12
N GLN A 159 -6.03 -2.65 10.21
CA GLN A 159 -5.69 -1.78 11.33
C GLN A 159 -6.39 -2.26 12.61
N GLY A 160 -5.62 -2.35 13.70
CA GLY A 160 -6.13 -2.74 15.02
C GLY A 160 -6.53 -4.20 15.10
N ASP A 161 -7.08 -4.60 16.26
CA ASP A 161 -7.62 -5.95 16.50
C ASP A 161 -9.11 -5.99 16.12
N VAL A 162 -9.37 -5.87 14.83
CA VAL A 162 -10.74 -5.86 14.29
C VAL A 162 -11.05 -7.22 13.70
N PRO A 163 -12.21 -7.84 14.05
CA PRO A 163 -12.62 -9.11 13.46
C PRO A 163 -12.77 -8.99 11.95
N ILE A 164 -12.08 -9.85 11.21
CA ILE A 164 -12.26 -10.02 9.77
C ILE A 164 -13.10 -11.27 9.56
N HIS A 165 -14.17 -11.14 8.78
CA HIS A 165 -15.01 -12.25 8.32
C HIS A 165 -14.83 -12.44 6.82
N TYR A 166 -14.92 -13.67 6.31
CA TYR A 166 -14.70 -13.92 4.88
C TYR A 166 -15.66 -14.95 4.29
N THR A 167 -15.76 -14.94 2.95
CA THR A 167 -16.47 -15.95 2.14
C THR A 167 -15.59 -16.37 0.97
N LEU A 168 -15.88 -17.53 0.37
CA LEU A 168 -15.17 -18.07 -0.80
C LEU A 168 -16.06 -18.14 -2.05
N ASP A 169 -17.33 -17.86 -1.91
CA ASP A 169 -18.35 -17.94 -2.97
C ASP A 169 -18.72 -16.59 -3.58
N GLY A 170 -18.10 -15.50 -3.06
CA GLY A 170 -18.39 -14.12 -3.50
C GLY A 170 -19.57 -13.46 -2.81
N SER A 171 -20.26 -14.15 -1.90
CA SER A 171 -21.28 -13.51 -1.04
C SER A 171 -20.66 -12.46 -0.12
N GLU A 172 -21.43 -11.45 0.27
CA GLU A 172 -20.97 -10.42 1.21
C GLU A 172 -20.76 -11.03 2.60
N PRO A 173 -19.54 -10.92 3.20
CA PRO A 173 -19.29 -11.42 4.54
C PRO A 173 -20.08 -10.65 5.59
N THR A 174 -20.64 -11.38 6.55
CA THR A 174 -21.35 -10.84 7.71
C THR A 174 -20.74 -11.35 9.01
N ALA A 175 -21.22 -10.92 10.16
CA ALA A 175 -20.80 -11.44 11.46
C ALA A 175 -21.05 -12.95 11.64
N ALA A 176 -21.96 -13.53 10.84
CA ALA A 176 -22.23 -14.97 10.82
C ALA A 176 -21.29 -15.77 9.89
N SER A 177 -20.53 -15.07 9.02
CA SER A 177 -19.55 -15.71 8.13
C SER A 177 -18.32 -16.20 8.90
N PRO A 178 -17.54 -17.16 8.37
CA PRO A 178 -16.29 -17.61 8.99
C PRO A 178 -15.38 -16.44 9.38
N ARG A 179 -14.87 -16.49 10.62
CA ARG A 179 -13.90 -15.50 11.11
C ARG A 179 -12.50 -15.87 10.63
N TYR A 180 -11.75 -14.88 10.16
CA TYR A 180 -10.35 -15.04 9.83
C TYR A 180 -9.50 -15.14 11.11
N THR A 181 -8.83 -16.27 11.28
CA THR A 181 -7.95 -16.55 12.43
C THR A 181 -6.52 -16.87 12.00
N GLY A 182 -6.24 -16.86 10.72
CA GLY A 182 -4.94 -17.17 10.12
C GLY A 182 -5.08 -17.43 8.62
N PRO A 183 -3.98 -17.77 7.93
CA PRO A 183 -3.96 -17.95 6.48
C PRO A 183 -5.04 -18.92 5.98
N VAL A 184 -5.74 -18.52 4.91
CA VAL A 184 -6.82 -19.29 4.30
C VAL A 184 -6.32 -20.02 3.07
N GLU A 185 -6.46 -21.35 3.04
CA GLU A 185 -6.11 -22.17 1.89
C GLU A 185 -7.24 -22.18 0.86
N ILE A 186 -6.89 -21.87 -0.39
CA ILE A 186 -7.80 -21.86 -1.53
C ILE A 186 -7.29 -22.88 -2.54
N GLY A 187 -7.99 -24.02 -2.66
CA GLY A 187 -7.60 -25.16 -3.52
C GLY A 187 -8.45 -25.30 -4.79
N LYS A 188 -9.34 -24.36 -5.06
CA LYS A 188 -10.21 -24.34 -6.26
C LYS A 188 -10.59 -22.91 -6.60
N SER A 189 -11.16 -22.70 -7.80
CA SER A 189 -11.69 -21.39 -8.19
C SER A 189 -12.62 -20.84 -7.13
N ALA A 190 -12.40 -19.58 -6.75
CA ALA A 190 -13.10 -18.92 -5.65
C ALA A 190 -13.22 -17.42 -5.90
N ARG A 191 -14.31 -16.83 -5.43
CA ARG A 191 -14.48 -15.40 -5.29
C ARG A 191 -14.32 -15.06 -3.81
N PHE A 192 -13.07 -14.84 -3.41
CA PHE A 192 -12.74 -14.48 -2.04
C PHE A 192 -13.24 -13.07 -1.72
N ARG A 193 -14.03 -12.94 -0.65
CA ARG A 193 -14.42 -11.64 -0.09
C ARG A 193 -14.13 -11.64 1.40
N ALA A 194 -13.73 -10.47 1.93
CA ALA A 194 -13.51 -10.29 3.35
C ALA A 194 -14.03 -8.92 3.79
N THR A 195 -14.53 -8.85 5.01
CA THR A 195 -15.01 -7.60 5.63
C THR A 195 -14.48 -7.52 7.06
N ALA A 196 -13.85 -6.39 7.39
CA ALA A 196 -13.49 -6.03 8.75
C ALA A 196 -14.66 -5.26 9.38
N LEU A 197 -15.29 -5.83 10.40
CA LEU A 197 -16.46 -5.26 11.05
C LEU A 197 -16.01 -4.38 12.22
N ARG A 198 -16.17 -3.06 12.09
CA ARG A 198 -15.75 -2.06 13.09
C ARG A 198 -16.94 -1.51 13.87
N GLU A 199 -16.89 -1.57 15.19
CA GLU A 199 -17.87 -0.91 16.03
C GLU A 199 -17.74 0.61 15.92
N GLY A 200 -18.83 1.28 15.50
CA GLY A 200 -18.90 2.74 15.39
C GLY A 200 -17.97 3.37 14.37
N GLY A 201 -17.44 2.57 13.44
CA GLY A 201 -16.57 3.01 12.36
C GLY A 201 -16.98 2.43 11.02
N GLU A 202 -16.22 2.75 9.97
CA GLU A 202 -16.46 2.20 8.65
C GLU A 202 -15.92 0.77 8.53
N ASN A 203 -16.75 -0.10 7.98
CA ASN A 203 -16.33 -1.43 7.60
C ASN A 203 -15.38 -1.35 6.39
N ALA A 204 -14.32 -2.12 6.43
CA ALA A 204 -13.43 -2.27 5.30
C ALA A 204 -13.71 -3.58 4.58
N SER A 205 -13.71 -3.56 3.27
CA SER A 205 -13.89 -4.74 2.43
C SER A 205 -12.65 -5.04 1.60
N TYR A 206 -12.48 -6.31 1.27
CA TYR A 206 -11.46 -6.80 0.35
C TYR A 206 -12.08 -7.88 -0.52
N SER A 207 -11.73 -7.90 -1.80
CA SER A 207 -12.18 -8.96 -2.71
C SER A 207 -11.07 -9.37 -3.66
N ARG A 208 -11.03 -10.67 -3.98
CA ARG A 208 -10.13 -11.22 -4.99
C ARG A 208 -10.73 -12.45 -5.63
N GLU A 209 -10.63 -12.55 -6.93
CA GLU A 209 -11.06 -13.74 -7.68
C GLU A 209 -9.84 -14.58 -8.05
N PHE A 210 -9.94 -15.88 -7.81
CA PHE A 210 -8.97 -16.88 -8.22
C PHE A 210 -9.60 -17.82 -9.24
N ALA A 211 -9.00 -17.94 -10.41
CA ALA A 211 -9.40 -18.86 -11.46
C ALA A 211 -8.41 -20.03 -11.52
N PHE A 212 -8.77 -21.15 -10.93
CA PHE A 212 -7.91 -22.33 -10.90
C PHE A 212 -7.92 -23.05 -12.24
N SER A 213 -6.72 -23.36 -12.71
CA SER A 213 -6.45 -24.22 -13.86
C SER A 213 -5.64 -25.44 -13.42
N LYS A 214 -5.27 -26.32 -14.36
CA LYS A 214 -4.43 -27.49 -14.05
C LYS A 214 -3.02 -27.12 -13.58
N SER A 215 -2.54 -25.91 -13.90
CA SER A 215 -1.23 -25.40 -13.49
C SER A 215 -1.28 -24.64 -12.16
N THR A 216 -2.44 -24.19 -11.73
CA THR A 216 -2.55 -23.40 -10.50
C THR A 216 -2.05 -24.17 -9.28
N GLY A 217 -1.21 -23.54 -8.48
CA GLY A 217 -0.59 -24.16 -7.32
C GLY A 217 0.52 -25.16 -7.64
N ARG A 218 0.98 -25.26 -8.90
CA ARG A 218 2.07 -26.18 -9.25
C ARG A 218 3.43 -25.48 -9.18
N PRO A 219 4.52 -26.22 -8.96
CA PRO A 219 5.87 -25.66 -9.10
C PRO A 219 6.08 -25.09 -10.49
N ALA A 220 6.58 -23.85 -10.57
CA ALA A 220 6.92 -23.20 -11.83
C ALA A 220 8.37 -22.71 -11.79
N VAL A 221 9.08 -22.87 -12.89
CA VAL A 221 10.47 -22.44 -13.04
C VAL A 221 10.59 -21.66 -14.35
N LEU A 222 11.24 -20.49 -14.27
CA LEU A 222 11.57 -19.71 -15.45
C LEU A 222 12.87 -20.23 -16.07
N ASN A 223 12.87 -20.56 -17.37
CA ASN A 223 14.05 -21.00 -18.08
C ASN A 223 15.02 -19.84 -18.41
N THR A 224 14.51 -18.62 -18.41
CA THR A 224 15.28 -17.39 -18.64
C THR A 224 15.00 -16.39 -17.53
N LYS A 225 15.98 -15.55 -17.23
CA LYS A 225 15.79 -14.45 -16.27
C LYS A 225 14.90 -13.39 -16.92
N PRO A 226 13.77 -13.00 -16.29
CA PRO A 226 12.97 -11.89 -16.78
C PRO A 226 13.71 -10.55 -16.61
N ASN A 227 13.21 -9.51 -17.26
CA ASN A 227 13.73 -8.17 -17.09
C ASN A 227 13.59 -7.72 -15.63
N ASP A 228 14.63 -7.12 -15.06
CA ASP A 228 14.67 -6.73 -13.64
C ASP A 228 13.52 -5.76 -13.25
N SER A 229 12.99 -4.99 -14.20
CA SER A 229 11.84 -4.11 -13.98
C SER A 229 10.50 -4.85 -13.89
N TYR A 230 10.44 -6.14 -14.24
CA TYR A 230 9.19 -6.93 -14.31
C TYR A 230 9.33 -8.30 -13.65
N THR A 231 10.24 -8.44 -12.69
CA THR A 231 10.44 -9.71 -11.97
C THR A 231 9.40 -9.98 -10.90
N PHE A 232 8.85 -8.93 -10.29
CA PHE A 232 7.88 -8.99 -9.19
C PHE A 232 8.07 -10.21 -8.27
N GLU A 233 7.06 -11.08 -8.14
CA GLU A 233 7.13 -12.32 -7.34
C GLU A 233 7.68 -13.54 -8.11
N GLY A 234 8.16 -13.33 -9.34
CA GLY A 234 8.81 -14.37 -10.14
C GLY A 234 7.85 -15.41 -10.72
N ALA A 235 8.34 -16.66 -10.87
CA ALA A 235 7.61 -17.74 -11.55
C ALA A 235 6.26 -18.11 -10.92
N SER A 236 6.05 -17.83 -9.63
CA SER A 236 4.80 -18.10 -8.92
C SER A 236 3.60 -17.37 -9.51
N LEU A 237 3.81 -16.20 -10.13
CA LEU A 237 2.76 -15.44 -10.82
C LEU A 237 2.12 -16.17 -12.01
N LEU A 238 2.82 -17.15 -12.58
CA LEU A 238 2.28 -17.94 -13.69
C LEU A 238 1.27 -19.00 -13.25
N VAL A 239 1.23 -19.30 -11.96
CA VAL A 239 0.49 -20.43 -11.38
C VAL A 239 -0.30 -20.05 -10.12
N ASP A 240 -0.50 -18.77 -9.87
CA ASP A 240 -1.18 -18.26 -8.68
C ASP A 240 -2.72 -18.24 -8.81
N GLY A 241 -3.24 -18.53 -10.02
CA GLY A 241 -4.68 -18.50 -10.29
C GLY A 241 -5.28 -17.10 -10.33
N TYR A 242 -4.45 -16.05 -10.29
CA TYR A 242 -4.90 -14.68 -10.42
C TYR A 242 -4.69 -14.18 -11.86
N HIS A 243 -5.74 -13.62 -12.44
CA HIS A 243 -5.66 -12.92 -13.71
C HIS A 243 -5.45 -11.43 -13.45
N SER A 244 -4.28 -10.91 -13.83
CA SER A 244 -4.02 -9.49 -13.70
C SER A 244 -4.94 -8.67 -14.61
N ARG A 245 -5.15 -7.41 -14.24
CA ARG A 245 -5.82 -6.43 -15.11
C ARG A 245 -4.93 -6.11 -16.30
N PRO A 246 -5.47 -5.62 -17.43
CA PRO A 246 -4.68 -5.25 -18.61
C PRO A 246 -3.81 -3.98 -18.41
N VAL A 247 -3.47 -3.65 -17.18
CA VAL A 247 -2.60 -2.53 -16.81
C VAL A 247 -1.27 -3.08 -16.32
N PHE A 248 -0.20 -2.89 -17.07
CA PHE A 248 1.11 -3.48 -16.78
C PHE A 248 1.73 -3.02 -15.45
N THR A 249 1.26 -1.88 -14.89
CA THR A 249 1.71 -1.35 -13.58
C THR A 249 1.06 -2.03 -12.39
N SER A 250 0.17 -3.01 -12.60
CA SER A 250 -0.55 -3.70 -11.52
C SER A 250 0.34 -4.58 -10.62
N GLY A 251 1.60 -4.81 -11.01
CA GLY A 251 2.53 -5.69 -10.27
C GLY A 251 2.25 -7.19 -10.44
N ALA A 252 1.27 -7.56 -11.26
CA ALA A 252 0.88 -8.96 -11.51
C ALA A 252 1.30 -9.47 -12.90
N TRP A 253 2.24 -8.81 -13.53
CA TRP A 253 2.80 -9.19 -14.82
C TRP A 253 4.22 -9.73 -14.67
N LEU A 254 4.51 -10.78 -15.42
CA LEU A 254 5.86 -11.29 -15.58
C LEU A 254 6.29 -11.02 -17.04
N GLY A 255 7.33 -10.23 -17.22
CA GLY A 255 7.90 -9.87 -18.53
C GLY A 255 9.10 -10.70 -18.91
#